data_9e5c7430f6c3442843605ad842dc118c
#
_entry.id   9e5c7430f6c3442843605ad842dc118c
#
_cell.length_a   1.000
_cell.length_b   1.000
_cell.length_c   1.000
_cell.angle_alpha   90.00
_cell.angle_beta   90.00
_cell.angle_gamma   90.00
#
_symmetry.space_group_name_H-M   'P 1'
#
loop_
_entity.id
_entity.type
_entity.pdbx_description
1 polymer ?
#
loop_
_entity_poly.entity_id
_entity_poly.type
_entity_poly.pdbx_seq_one_letter_code
_entity_poly.pdbx_strand_id
1 'polypeptide(L)'
;MVLDNLGESLKRTIKKIANAVHIDAPLVKEVVRDIQRALLQSDVNVKLVLELSKKIEQRALEEKPPAGMTNREHVIHIVYDELVHIVGASRELAIRKQVIMMVGLYGQGKTTSCGKLATYFKRKGLRPALIAGDVHRPAAYEQLKQIAEQVEVPFYGDKSEKNAVRVIKEGLDRFKRVADVIIVDTSGRHKLEEDLISEMKDIFKAIKPDEKLLVMDAAMGQQAGPQAKAFNDAIGITGIVLTKLDGTAKGGGALSAAAEVGAPIVFVGTGEHSTDFERFDPSGFISRLLGMGDIKSLLERAEESMKGKDAEKTARKLMSGKFNLNDMYEQMNMISGMGPLSKIAEMLPGGMSGKLKNVDMDETQDKLKRFRIILDSMTNEERENPDLIQASRIRRIAKGAGVENKDVKEVLKYYNMTKRMMKGFSSDRKMRRNLMRQLDFGK
;
A
#
# COMPACT_ATOMS: atom_id res chain seq x y z
N MET A 1 -10.05 1.60 -9.30
CA MET A 1 -8.62 1.99 -9.09
C MET A 1 -7.96 2.37 -10.40
N VAL A 2 -6.90 3.17 -10.33
CA VAL A 2 -6.12 3.67 -11.50
C VAL A 2 -5.72 2.57 -12.50
N LEU A 3 -5.54 1.36 -12.06
CA LEU A 3 -5.04 0.24 -12.86
C LEU A 3 -6.06 -0.88 -13.11
N ASP A 4 -7.35 -0.67 -12.83
CA ASP A 4 -8.35 -1.74 -12.97
C ASP A 4 -8.49 -2.22 -14.41
N ASN A 5 -8.53 -1.29 -15.37
CA ASN A 5 -8.64 -1.63 -16.80
C ASN A 5 -7.39 -2.38 -17.30
N LEU A 6 -6.19 -1.94 -16.87
CA LEU A 6 -4.95 -2.64 -17.17
C LEU A 6 -4.96 -4.04 -16.54
N GLY A 7 -5.29 -4.10 -15.24
CA GLY A 7 -5.37 -5.35 -14.51
C GLY A 7 -6.36 -6.34 -15.11
N GLU A 8 -7.57 -5.90 -15.48
CA GLU A 8 -8.56 -6.79 -16.11
C GLU A 8 -8.12 -7.29 -17.50
N SER A 9 -7.48 -6.42 -18.29
CA SER A 9 -6.95 -6.82 -19.58
C SER A 9 -5.82 -7.84 -19.45
N LEU A 10 -4.88 -7.59 -18.54
CA LEU A 10 -3.78 -8.53 -18.26
C LEU A 10 -4.30 -9.85 -17.65
N LYS A 11 -5.27 -9.80 -16.71
CA LYS A 11 -5.92 -11.01 -16.17
C LYS A 11 -6.58 -11.86 -17.25
N ARG A 12 -7.25 -11.22 -18.22
CA ARG A 12 -7.85 -11.95 -19.37
C ARG A 12 -6.78 -12.62 -20.22
N THR A 13 -5.67 -11.93 -20.47
CA THR A 13 -4.54 -12.47 -21.23
C THR A 13 -3.90 -13.65 -20.51
N ILE A 14 -3.66 -13.56 -19.21
CA ILE A 14 -3.16 -14.71 -18.41
C ILE A 14 -4.12 -15.88 -18.41
N LYS A 15 -5.44 -15.65 -18.29
CA LYS A 15 -6.45 -16.71 -18.39
C LYS A 15 -6.46 -17.38 -19.76
N LYS A 16 -6.20 -16.63 -20.84
CA LYS A 16 -6.08 -17.19 -22.20
C LYS A 16 -4.92 -18.18 -22.26
N ILE A 17 -3.75 -17.86 -21.72
CA ILE A 17 -2.61 -18.76 -21.65
C ILE A 17 -2.93 -19.99 -20.77
N ALA A 18 -3.49 -19.78 -19.59
CA ALA A 18 -3.81 -20.86 -18.64
C ALA A 18 -4.80 -21.88 -19.19
N ASN A 19 -5.75 -21.45 -20.03
CA ASN A 19 -6.77 -22.28 -20.64
C ASN A 19 -6.37 -22.86 -22.01
N ALA A 20 -5.23 -22.47 -22.57
CA ALA A 20 -4.78 -22.97 -23.87
C ALA A 20 -4.42 -24.46 -23.82
N VAL A 21 -4.81 -25.22 -24.83
CA VAL A 21 -4.46 -26.64 -24.94
C VAL A 21 -2.99 -26.78 -25.30
N HIS A 22 -2.51 -25.96 -26.23
CA HIS A 22 -1.11 -25.92 -26.67
C HIS A 22 -0.63 -24.48 -26.69
N ILE A 23 0.66 -24.30 -26.42
CA ILE A 23 1.36 -23.01 -26.59
C ILE A 23 2.12 -23.09 -27.91
N ASP A 24 1.64 -22.34 -28.88
CA ASP A 24 2.25 -22.22 -30.21
C ASP A 24 2.61 -20.76 -30.53
N ALA A 25 3.36 -20.54 -31.59
CA ALA A 25 3.79 -19.22 -32.01
C ALA A 25 2.63 -18.25 -32.30
N PRO A 26 1.52 -18.66 -32.97
CA PRO A 26 0.35 -17.82 -33.14
C PRO A 26 -0.26 -17.33 -31.81
N LEU A 27 -0.42 -18.21 -30.83
CA LEU A 27 -0.95 -17.84 -29.51
C LEU A 27 -0.02 -16.88 -28.75
N VAL A 28 1.30 -17.13 -28.79
CA VAL A 28 2.29 -16.24 -28.17
C VAL A 28 2.19 -14.83 -28.78
N LYS A 29 2.12 -14.73 -30.12
CA LYS A 29 1.95 -13.44 -30.80
C LYS A 29 0.63 -12.73 -30.45
N GLU A 30 -0.45 -13.49 -30.29
CA GLU A 30 -1.74 -12.96 -29.85
C GLU A 30 -1.67 -12.41 -28.42
N VAL A 31 -1.08 -13.17 -27.51
CA VAL A 31 -0.85 -12.78 -26.11
C VAL A 31 0.00 -11.49 -26.03
N VAL A 32 1.09 -11.43 -26.77
CA VAL A 32 1.96 -10.24 -26.84
C VAL A 32 1.20 -9.01 -27.34
N ARG A 33 0.36 -9.15 -28.38
CA ARG A 33 -0.49 -8.05 -28.87
C ARG A 33 -1.53 -7.59 -27.84
N ASP A 34 -2.11 -8.52 -27.09
CA ASP A 34 -3.06 -8.18 -26.03
C ASP A 34 -2.38 -7.41 -24.90
N ILE A 35 -1.15 -7.81 -24.51
CA ILE A 35 -0.33 -7.09 -23.51
C ILE A 35 0.07 -5.70 -24.03
N GLN A 36 0.55 -5.60 -25.28
CA GLN A 36 0.88 -4.32 -25.91
C GLN A 36 -0.31 -3.35 -25.86
N ARG A 37 -1.49 -3.82 -26.29
CA ARG A 37 -2.69 -3.00 -26.30
C ARG A 37 -3.07 -2.53 -24.90
N ALA A 38 -3.03 -3.41 -23.90
CA ALA A 38 -3.34 -3.08 -22.52
C ALA A 38 -2.40 -2.01 -21.94
N LEU A 39 -1.10 -2.15 -22.17
CA LEU A 39 -0.09 -1.21 -21.70
C LEU A 39 -0.19 0.15 -22.40
N LEU A 40 -0.37 0.17 -23.74
CA LEU A 40 -0.54 1.42 -24.49
C LEU A 40 -1.81 2.16 -24.10
N GLN A 41 -2.93 1.46 -23.89
CA GLN A 41 -4.18 2.04 -23.39
C GLN A 41 -4.04 2.62 -21.98
N SER A 42 -3.07 2.15 -21.23
CA SER A 42 -2.74 2.64 -19.88
C SER A 42 -1.67 3.73 -19.89
N ASP A 43 -1.35 4.31 -21.05
CA ASP A 43 -0.37 5.39 -21.23
C ASP A 43 1.08 5.01 -20.88
N VAL A 44 1.43 3.73 -20.96
CA VAL A 44 2.83 3.30 -20.86
C VAL A 44 3.60 3.74 -22.12
N ASN A 45 4.86 4.15 -21.94
CA ASN A 45 5.72 4.61 -23.02
C ASN A 45 5.85 3.56 -24.14
N VAL A 46 5.62 3.97 -25.39
CA VAL A 46 5.61 3.09 -26.56
C VAL A 46 6.91 2.30 -26.72
N LYS A 47 8.06 2.96 -26.51
CA LYS A 47 9.37 2.31 -26.61
C LYS A 47 9.53 1.17 -25.60
N LEU A 48 9.14 1.41 -24.35
CA LEU A 48 9.15 0.39 -23.28
C LEU A 48 8.22 -0.77 -23.60
N VAL A 49 7.02 -0.49 -24.13
CA VAL A 49 6.06 -1.52 -24.52
C VAL A 49 6.61 -2.40 -25.65
N LEU A 50 7.28 -1.80 -26.64
CA LEU A 50 7.88 -2.55 -27.74
C LEU A 50 9.04 -3.43 -27.28
N GLU A 51 9.92 -2.91 -26.42
CA GLU A 51 11.04 -3.66 -25.86
C GLU A 51 10.55 -4.85 -25.00
N LEU A 52 9.59 -4.62 -24.12
CA LEU A 52 8.94 -5.65 -23.32
C LEU A 52 8.33 -6.75 -24.20
N SER A 53 7.56 -6.33 -25.20
CA SER A 53 6.87 -7.25 -26.12
C SER A 53 7.84 -8.14 -26.86
N LYS A 54 8.92 -7.57 -27.37
CA LYS A 54 9.97 -8.32 -28.06
C LYS A 54 10.64 -9.34 -27.14
N LYS A 55 10.93 -8.96 -25.90
CA LYS A 55 11.51 -9.87 -24.90
C LYS A 55 10.56 -11.01 -24.55
N ILE A 56 9.28 -10.71 -24.30
CA ILE A 56 8.27 -11.75 -24.00
C ILE A 56 8.15 -12.74 -25.18
N GLU A 57 8.04 -12.23 -26.43
CA GLU A 57 7.92 -13.07 -27.62
C GLU A 57 9.16 -13.95 -27.78
N GLN A 58 10.35 -13.38 -27.68
CA GLN A 58 11.61 -14.09 -27.81
C GLN A 58 11.75 -15.20 -26.76
N ARG A 59 11.61 -14.85 -25.48
CA ARG A 59 11.72 -15.79 -24.37
C ARG A 59 10.69 -16.91 -24.46
N ALA A 60 9.43 -16.59 -24.77
CA ALA A 60 8.34 -17.58 -24.85
C ALA A 60 8.51 -18.58 -26.00
N LEU A 61 9.23 -18.21 -27.08
CA LEU A 61 9.48 -19.09 -28.23
C LEU A 61 10.81 -19.83 -28.16
N GLU A 62 11.83 -19.26 -27.52
CA GLU A 62 13.19 -19.79 -27.51
C GLU A 62 13.54 -20.54 -26.22
N GLU A 63 13.01 -20.11 -25.06
CA GLU A 63 13.31 -20.73 -23.77
C GLU A 63 12.52 -22.02 -23.56
N LYS A 64 13.21 -23.06 -23.05
CA LYS A 64 12.55 -24.31 -22.64
C LYS A 64 12.09 -24.20 -21.18
N PRO A 65 10.90 -24.72 -20.84
CA PRO A 65 10.42 -24.72 -19.47
C PRO A 65 11.39 -25.47 -18.54
N PRO A 66 11.65 -24.97 -17.33
CA PRO A 66 12.41 -25.67 -16.31
C PRO A 66 11.77 -27.02 -15.97
N ALA A 67 12.57 -27.95 -15.41
CA ALA A 67 12.08 -29.25 -14.99
C ALA A 67 10.93 -29.13 -13.97
N GLY A 68 9.80 -29.76 -14.24
CA GLY A 68 8.60 -29.72 -13.41
C GLY A 68 7.61 -28.61 -13.72
N MET A 69 7.92 -27.71 -14.67
CA MET A 69 7.04 -26.63 -15.11
C MET A 69 6.43 -26.95 -16.47
N THR A 70 5.14 -26.71 -16.65
CA THR A 70 4.48 -26.84 -17.95
C THR A 70 4.78 -25.64 -18.85
N ASN A 71 4.65 -25.80 -20.18
CA ASN A 71 4.83 -24.68 -21.14
C ASN A 71 3.92 -23.48 -20.80
N ARG A 72 2.70 -23.72 -20.31
CA ARG A 72 1.75 -22.68 -19.91
C ARG A 72 2.25 -21.87 -18.70
N GLU A 73 2.68 -22.56 -17.67
CA GLU A 73 3.25 -21.95 -16.47
C GLU A 73 4.51 -21.16 -16.81
N HIS A 74 5.36 -21.71 -17.68
CA HIS A 74 6.56 -21.03 -18.13
C HIS A 74 6.28 -19.71 -18.86
N VAL A 75 5.33 -19.70 -19.80
CA VAL A 75 4.96 -18.45 -20.51
C VAL A 75 4.31 -17.44 -19.56
N ILE A 76 3.48 -17.88 -18.61
CA ILE A 76 2.93 -16.99 -17.57
C ILE A 76 4.07 -16.38 -16.72
N HIS A 77 5.06 -17.19 -16.36
CA HIS A 77 6.22 -16.73 -15.59
C HIS A 77 7.05 -15.72 -16.38
N ILE A 78 7.30 -15.95 -17.68
CA ILE A 78 7.98 -14.99 -18.54
C ILE A 78 7.25 -13.64 -18.58
N VAL A 79 5.93 -13.65 -18.78
CA VAL A 79 5.11 -12.43 -18.78
C VAL A 79 5.20 -11.71 -17.43
N TYR A 80 5.13 -12.46 -16.34
CA TYR A 80 5.26 -11.92 -14.99
C TYR A 80 6.62 -11.24 -14.76
N ASP A 81 7.72 -11.94 -15.07
CA ASP A 81 9.09 -11.45 -14.89
C ASP A 81 9.35 -10.18 -15.68
N GLU A 82 8.94 -10.18 -16.95
CA GLU A 82 9.16 -9.01 -17.81
C GLU A 82 8.31 -7.80 -17.36
N LEU A 83 7.10 -8.02 -16.86
CA LEU A 83 6.29 -6.96 -16.25
C LEU A 83 6.91 -6.43 -14.95
N VAL A 84 7.45 -7.29 -14.09
CA VAL A 84 8.17 -6.89 -12.89
C VAL A 84 9.41 -6.07 -13.25
N HIS A 85 10.15 -6.51 -14.29
CA HIS A 85 11.36 -5.82 -14.76
C HIS A 85 11.08 -4.39 -15.24
N ILE A 86 9.96 -4.16 -15.96
CA ILE A 86 9.62 -2.82 -16.47
C ILE A 86 9.21 -1.85 -15.35
N VAL A 87 8.64 -2.37 -14.29
CA VAL A 87 8.24 -1.59 -13.09
C VAL A 87 9.47 -1.18 -12.27
N GLY A 88 10.58 -1.90 -12.44
CA GLY A 88 11.86 -1.60 -11.82
C GLY A 88 12.14 -2.37 -10.53
N ALA A 89 13.31 -2.12 -9.96
CA ALA A 89 13.76 -2.79 -8.74
C ALA A 89 13.06 -2.25 -7.49
N SER A 90 12.83 -3.12 -6.52
CA SER A 90 12.42 -2.71 -5.18
C SER A 90 13.59 -2.03 -4.45
N ARG A 91 13.31 -0.92 -3.78
CA ARG A 91 14.26 -0.25 -2.90
C ARG A 91 13.59 0.17 -1.61
N GLU A 92 14.24 -0.11 -0.49
CA GLU A 92 13.82 0.37 0.80
C GLU A 92 14.63 1.61 1.22
N LEU A 93 13.94 2.59 1.80
CA LEU A 93 14.64 3.69 2.44
C LEU A 93 15.30 3.20 3.74
N ALA A 94 16.52 3.64 3.96
CA ALA A 94 17.27 3.26 5.15
C ALA A 94 16.58 3.76 6.44
N ILE A 95 16.46 2.89 7.43
CA ILE A 95 15.94 3.24 8.76
C ILE A 95 17.11 3.77 9.61
N ARG A 96 17.52 5.00 9.32
CA ARG A 96 18.66 5.68 9.94
C ARG A 96 18.45 7.18 9.95
N LYS A 97 19.36 7.90 10.58
CA LYS A 97 19.40 9.37 10.54
C LYS A 97 19.68 9.84 9.11
N GLN A 98 18.81 10.72 8.59
CA GLN A 98 18.88 11.19 7.19
C GLN A 98 18.06 12.45 6.94
N VAL A 99 18.40 13.14 5.85
CA VAL A 99 17.66 14.28 5.31
C VAL A 99 17.02 13.86 3.98
N ILE A 100 15.72 14.05 3.85
CA ILE A 100 14.93 13.67 2.66
C ILE A 100 14.38 14.96 2.04
N MET A 101 14.69 15.18 0.77
CA MET A 101 14.17 16.28 -0.03
C MET A 101 13.05 15.76 -0.95
N MET A 102 11.84 16.32 -0.78
CA MET A 102 10.67 16.00 -1.61
C MET A 102 10.58 16.98 -2.76
N VAL A 103 10.60 16.50 -4.00
CA VAL A 103 10.54 17.32 -5.22
C VAL A 103 9.41 16.88 -6.14
N GLY A 104 8.98 17.73 -7.06
CA GLY A 104 7.90 17.44 -8.02
C GLY A 104 7.05 18.67 -8.32
N LEU A 105 6.14 18.59 -9.30
CA LEU A 105 5.28 19.70 -9.68
C LEU A 105 4.15 19.95 -8.67
N TYR A 106 3.45 21.05 -8.87
CA TYR A 106 2.27 21.42 -8.09
C TYR A 106 1.16 20.35 -8.23
N GLY A 107 0.43 20.12 -7.14
CA GLY A 107 -0.72 19.20 -7.14
C GLY A 107 -0.38 17.70 -7.16
N GLN A 108 0.90 17.34 -7.18
CA GLN A 108 1.35 15.94 -7.21
C GLN A 108 1.37 15.26 -5.83
N GLY A 109 0.97 15.96 -4.76
CA GLY A 109 0.85 15.36 -3.42
C GLY A 109 2.12 15.39 -2.59
N LYS A 110 3.09 16.27 -2.85
CA LYS A 110 4.34 16.40 -2.06
C LYS A 110 4.06 16.62 -0.57
N THR A 111 3.34 17.67 -0.24
CA THR A 111 3.03 18.06 1.15
C THR A 111 2.33 16.93 1.91
N THR A 112 1.34 16.29 1.29
CA THR A 112 0.66 15.13 1.87
C THR A 112 1.62 13.94 2.04
N SER A 113 2.50 13.71 1.07
CA SER A 113 3.50 12.64 1.14
C SER A 113 4.53 12.88 2.24
N CYS A 114 4.88 14.15 2.56
CA CYS A 114 5.72 14.47 3.71
C CYS A 114 5.12 13.97 5.03
N GLY A 115 3.83 14.20 5.26
CA GLY A 115 3.13 13.71 6.46
C GLY A 115 3.03 12.18 6.51
N LYS A 116 2.74 11.55 5.38
CA LYS A 116 2.68 10.07 5.28
C LYS A 116 4.05 9.44 5.55
N LEU A 117 5.09 10.02 4.99
CA LEU A 117 6.47 9.57 5.20
C LEU A 117 6.91 9.78 6.66
N ALA A 118 6.54 10.89 7.29
CA ALA A 118 6.75 11.11 8.71
C ALA A 118 6.04 10.05 9.56
N THR A 119 4.79 9.74 9.26
CA THR A 119 4.05 8.66 9.92
C THR A 119 4.74 7.30 9.75
N TYR A 120 5.24 7.01 8.55
CA TYR A 120 5.99 5.79 8.28
C TYR A 120 7.24 5.67 9.18
N PHE A 121 8.08 6.70 9.24
CA PHE A 121 9.29 6.67 10.07
C PHE A 121 8.98 6.66 11.57
N LYS A 122 7.92 7.37 12.01
CA LYS A 122 7.44 7.33 13.42
C LYS A 122 7.05 5.89 13.82
N ARG A 123 6.38 5.15 12.94
CA ARG A 123 6.05 3.72 13.16
C ARG A 123 7.29 2.81 13.21
N LYS A 124 8.36 3.19 12.54
CA LYS A 124 9.65 2.48 12.60
C LYS A 124 10.51 2.87 13.80
N GLY A 125 9.99 3.71 14.70
CA GLY A 125 10.65 4.12 15.94
C GLY A 125 11.64 5.28 15.80
N LEU A 126 11.66 5.97 14.65
CA LEU A 126 12.47 7.16 14.44
C LEU A 126 11.67 8.42 14.76
N ARG A 127 12.37 9.52 15.03
CA ARG A 127 11.81 10.85 15.30
C ARG A 127 11.87 11.70 14.03
N PRO A 128 10.79 11.79 13.24
CA PRO A 128 10.76 12.66 12.06
C PRO A 128 10.48 14.12 12.44
N ALA A 129 10.92 15.04 11.58
CA ALA A 129 10.58 16.47 11.62
C ALA A 129 10.29 16.97 10.20
N LEU A 130 9.41 17.95 10.05
CA LEU A 130 9.01 18.54 8.79
C LEU A 130 9.52 19.98 8.64
N ILE A 131 10.03 20.33 7.46
CA ILE A 131 10.48 21.68 7.11
C ILE A 131 9.69 22.17 5.90
N ALA A 132 9.05 23.36 6.02
CA ALA A 132 8.35 24.04 4.94
C ALA A 132 9.33 24.83 4.08
N GLY A 133 9.80 24.23 2.98
CA GLY A 133 10.66 24.89 2.00
C GLY A 133 9.90 25.56 0.84
N ASP A 134 8.58 25.44 0.75
CA ASP A 134 7.75 26.19 -0.21
C ASP A 134 7.46 27.59 0.32
N VAL A 135 8.33 28.54 0.02
CA VAL A 135 8.23 29.94 0.45
C VAL A 135 7.37 30.79 -0.51
N HIS A 136 6.94 30.22 -1.64
CA HIS A 136 6.18 30.95 -2.66
C HIS A 136 4.67 30.94 -2.40
N ARG A 137 4.18 29.95 -1.63
CA ARG A 137 2.75 29.74 -1.39
C ARG A 137 2.44 29.77 0.12
N PRO A 138 1.81 30.84 0.62
CA PRO A 138 1.43 30.92 2.04
C PRO A 138 0.59 29.73 2.52
N ALA A 139 -0.30 29.23 1.66
CA ALA A 139 -1.14 28.07 1.96
C ALA A 139 -0.34 26.76 2.16
N ALA A 140 0.83 26.61 1.51
CA ALA A 140 1.68 25.44 1.67
C ALA A 140 2.27 25.34 3.08
N TYR A 141 2.67 26.48 3.65
CA TYR A 141 3.12 26.57 5.04
C TYR A 141 2.04 26.07 6.01
N GLU A 142 0.82 26.62 5.89
CA GLU A 142 -0.30 26.25 6.78
C GLU A 142 -0.67 24.76 6.61
N GLN A 143 -0.70 24.29 5.38
CA GLN A 143 -1.01 22.90 5.09
C GLN A 143 0.01 21.95 5.73
N LEU A 144 1.31 22.21 5.56
CA LEU A 144 2.35 21.35 6.15
C LEU A 144 2.36 21.43 7.69
N LYS A 145 2.09 22.63 8.26
CA LYS A 145 1.94 22.80 9.70
C LYS A 145 0.79 21.99 10.25
N GLN A 146 -0.38 22.06 9.62
CA GLN A 146 -1.55 21.28 10.02
C GLN A 146 -1.28 19.76 9.93
N ILE A 147 -0.59 19.32 8.87
CA ILE A 147 -0.18 17.91 8.73
C ILE A 147 0.79 17.53 9.86
N ALA A 148 1.76 18.36 10.19
CA ALA A 148 2.71 18.10 11.28
C ALA A 148 2.00 17.96 12.64
N GLU A 149 1.01 18.81 12.91
CA GLU A 149 0.17 18.73 14.09
C GLU A 149 -0.66 17.44 14.12
N GLN A 150 -1.28 17.05 12.99
CA GLN A 150 -2.06 15.82 12.88
C GLN A 150 -1.24 14.55 13.11
N VAL A 151 0.01 14.50 12.63
CA VAL A 151 0.90 13.36 12.81
C VAL A 151 1.79 13.50 14.06
N GLU A 152 1.65 14.61 14.80
CA GLU A 152 2.37 14.91 16.04
C GLU A 152 3.89 14.85 15.85
N VAL A 153 4.43 15.64 14.93
CA VAL A 153 5.87 15.74 14.65
C VAL A 153 6.32 17.20 14.68
N PRO A 154 7.58 17.49 15.04
CA PRO A 154 8.13 18.83 14.98
C PRO A 154 8.04 19.44 13.58
N PHE A 155 7.75 20.73 13.54
CA PHE A 155 7.60 21.52 12.33
C PHE A 155 8.45 22.77 12.39
N TYR A 156 9.02 23.18 11.25
CA TYR A 156 9.67 24.47 11.06
C TYR A 156 9.34 25.08 9.69
N GLY A 157 9.16 26.39 9.68
CA GLY A 157 9.00 27.20 8.48
C GLY A 157 8.95 28.68 8.86
N ASP A 158 9.20 29.55 7.91
CA ASP A 158 9.11 31.00 8.07
C ASP A 158 8.29 31.63 6.95
N LYS A 159 7.18 32.27 7.28
CA LYS A 159 6.30 32.97 6.33
C LYS A 159 6.85 34.27 5.78
N SER A 160 7.77 34.90 6.53
CA SER A 160 8.35 36.19 6.17
C SER A 160 9.55 36.05 5.25
N GLU A 161 10.27 34.93 5.32
CA GLU A 161 11.44 34.67 4.50
C GLU A 161 11.05 34.15 3.12
N LYS A 162 11.62 34.73 2.08
CA LYS A 162 11.37 34.34 0.67
C LYS A 162 12.48 33.46 0.08
N ASN A 163 13.56 33.28 0.83
CA ASN A 163 14.66 32.42 0.40
C ASN A 163 14.51 31.01 0.99
N ALA A 164 14.08 30.06 0.15
CA ALA A 164 13.88 28.67 0.53
C ALA A 164 15.13 28.03 1.14
N VAL A 165 16.33 28.33 0.60
CA VAL A 165 17.60 27.79 1.11
C VAL A 165 17.85 28.23 2.55
N ARG A 166 17.54 29.48 2.89
CA ARG A 166 17.71 30.00 4.24
C ARG A 166 16.77 29.33 5.23
N VAL A 167 15.47 29.27 4.90
CA VAL A 167 14.46 28.59 5.74
C VAL A 167 14.86 27.14 6.00
N ILE A 168 15.26 26.42 4.96
CA ILE A 168 15.62 25.01 5.09
C ILE A 168 16.88 24.83 5.95
N LYS A 169 17.92 25.64 5.78
CA LYS A 169 19.14 25.59 6.61
C LYS A 169 18.85 25.82 8.08
N GLU A 170 18.06 26.84 8.40
CA GLU A 170 17.65 27.14 9.77
C GLU A 170 16.85 26.00 10.39
N GLY A 171 15.91 25.40 9.62
CA GLY A 171 15.17 24.23 10.03
C GLY A 171 16.06 23.01 10.29
N LEU A 172 17.04 22.78 9.42
CA LEU A 172 18.03 21.69 9.61
C LEU A 172 18.86 21.90 10.88
N ASP A 173 19.35 23.13 11.11
CA ASP A 173 20.14 23.46 12.31
C ASP A 173 19.34 23.25 13.58
N ARG A 174 18.04 23.59 13.56
CA ARG A 174 17.12 23.38 14.67
C ARG A 174 16.89 21.90 14.96
N PHE A 175 16.75 21.06 13.91
CA PHE A 175 16.34 19.68 14.08
C PHE A 175 17.49 18.66 14.10
N LYS A 176 18.70 19.00 13.67
CA LYS A 176 19.84 18.07 13.60
C LYS A 176 20.17 17.30 14.87
N ARG A 177 19.77 17.84 16.05
CA ARG A 177 20.02 17.20 17.37
C ARG A 177 18.81 16.47 17.94
N VAL A 178 17.60 16.77 17.47
CA VAL A 178 16.33 16.29 18.06
C VAL A 178 15.56 15.34 17.15
N ALA A 179 15.82 15.39 15.84
CA ALA A 179 15.19 14.52 14.86
C ALA A 179 16.19 13.51 14.28
N ASP A 180 15.67 12.33 13.93
CA ASP A 180 16.43 11.28 13.22
C ASP A 180 16.18 11.38 11.71
N VAL A 181 14.97 11.77 11.28
CA VAL A 181 14.65 11.98 9.87
C VAL A 181 14.09 13.39 9.69
N ILE A 182 14.70 14.17 8.81
CA ILE A 182 14.22 15.50 8.47
C ILE A 182 13.69 15.45 7.05
N ILE A 183 12.40 15.79 6.87
CA ILE A 183 11.70 15.77 5.58
C ILE A 183 11.47 17.22 5.16
N VAL A 184 12.00 17.58 4.01
CA VAL A 184 11.92 18.94 3.44
C VAL A 184 10.88 18.93 2.33
N ASP A 185 9.76 19.65 2.53
CA ASP A 185 8.77 19.92 1.49
C ASP A 185 9.23 21.11 0.66
N THR A 186 9.47 20.90 -0.64
CA THR A 186 9.93 21.99 -1.53
C THR A 186 8.79 22.56 -2.36
N SER A 187 9.01 23.72 -2.95
CA SER A 187 8.06 24.36 -3.85
C SER A 187 7.71 23.46 -5.05
N GLY A 188 6.51 23.62 -5.54
CA GLY A 188 6.06 23.01 -6.78
C GLY A 188 5.40 24.05 -7.67
N ARG A 189 5.83 24.17 -8.93
CA ARG A 189 5.20 25.01 -9.93
C ARG A 189 4.31 24.17 -10.85
N HIS A 190 3.42 24.84 -11.59
CA HIS A 190 2.49 24.16 -12.52
C HIS A 190 3.19 23.53 -13.73
N LYS A 191 4.34 24.07 -14.09
CA LYS A 191 5.16 23.58 -15.22
C LYS A 191 6.61 23.44 -14.77
N LEU A 192 7.35 22.67 -15.56
CA LEU A 192 8.77 22.51 -15.42
C LEU A 192 9.45 23.77 -15.97
N GLU A 193 9.64 24.76 -15.14
CA GLU A 193 10.29 26.05 -15.47
C GLU A 193 11.74 26.03 -15.03
N GLU A 194 12.60 26.78 -15.72
CA GLU A 194 14.03 26.88 -15.39
C GLU A 194 14.27 27.38 -13.96
N ASP A 195 13.45 28.32 -13.51
CA ASP A 195 13.52 28.85 -12.13
C ASP A 195 13.28 27.76 -11.07
N LEU A 196 12.31 26.83 -11.30
CA LEU A 196 12.07 25.71 -10.38
C LEU A 196 13.31 24.80 -10.33
N ILE A 197 13.85 24.46 -11.48
CA ILE A 197 15.04 23.62 -11.58
C ILE A 197 16.26 24.28 -10.92
N SER A 198 16.42 25.61 -11.10
CA SER A 198 17.48 26.37 -10.45
C SER A 198 17.32 26.36 -8.93
N GLU A 199 16.12 26.64 -8.42
CA GLU A 199 15.82 26.58 -6.98
C GLU A 199 16.11 25.20 -6.39
N MET A 200 15.72 24.12 -7.09
CA MET A 200 16.01 22.76 -6.64
C MET A 200 17.51 22.46 -6.59
N LYS A 201 18.29 22.94 -7.57
CA LYS A 201 19.75 22.81 -7.58
C LYS A 201 20.39 23.60 -6.42
N ASP A 202 19.90 24.79 -6.11
CA ASP A 202 20.42 25.62 -5.02
C ASP A 202 20.12 24.99 -3.65
N ILE A 203 18.91 24.50 -3.45
CA ILE A 203 18.55 23.73 -2.25
C ILE A 203 19.44 22.49 -2.14
N PHE A 204 19.54 21.68 -3.19
CA PHE A 204 20.36 20.47 -3.20
C PHE A 204 21.82 20.74 -2.83
N LYS A 205 22.45 21.76 -3.44
CA LYS A 205 23.83 22.13 -3.13
C LYS A 205 23.98 22.58 -1.65
N ALA A 206 22.97 23.27 -1.13
CA ALA A 206 23.00 23.89 0.19
C ALA A 206 22.85 22.87 1.33
N ILE A 207 22.01 21.82 1.15
CA ILE A 207 21.65 20.88 2.22
C ILE A 207 22.22 19.47 2.02
N LYS A 208 22.62 19.11 0.81
CA LYS A 208 23.15 17.79 0.43
C LYS A 208 22.31 16.65 1.03
N PRO A 209 21.03 16.52 0.62
CA PRO A 209 20.13 15.53 1.21
C PRO A 209 20.60 14.11 0.89
N ASP A 210 20.36 13.18 1.83
CA ASP A 210 20.63 11.76 1.63
C ASP A 210 19.70 11.17 0.56
N GLU A 211 18.43 11.59 0.59
CA GLU A 211 17.41 11.13 -0.35
C GLU A 211 16.75 12.30 -1.09
N LYS A 212 16.53 12.12 -2.37
CA LYS A 212 15.82 13.04 -3.26
C LYS A 212 14.67 12.28 -3.88
N LEU A 213 13.49 12.47 -3.30
CA LEU A 213 12.29 11.72 -3.69
C LEU A 213 11.43 12.58 -4.63
N LEU A 214 11.27 12.09 -5.86
CA LEU A 214 10.37 12.69 -6.84
C LEU A 214 8.95 12.19 -6.58
N VAL A 215 8.05 13.12 -6.24
CA VAL A 215 6.63 12.82 -6.06
C VAL A 215 5.90 13.04 -7.36
N MET A 216 5.17 12.03 -7.81
CA MET A 216 4.46 12.02 -9.09
C MET A 216 3.04 11.51 -8.89
N ASP A 217 2.10 12.16 -9.54
CA ASP A 217 0.71 11.69 -9.62
C ASP A 217 0.63 10.50 -10.60
N ALA A 218 0.05 9.40 -10.17
CA ALA A 218 -0.17 8.22 -11.04
C ALA A 218 -1.05 8.53 -12.27
N ALA A 219 -1.83 9.61 -12.23
CA ALA A 219 -2.62 10.11 -13.35
C ALA A 219 -1.81 10.78 -14.46
N MET A 220 -0.54 11.09 -14.22
CA MET A 220 0.33 11.65 -15.25
C MET A 220 0.56 10.62 -16.36
N GLY A 221 0.08 10.92 -17.55
CA GLY A 221 0.31 10.12 -18.74
C GLY A 221 1.76 10.23 -19.24
N GLN A 222 1.91 10.37 -20.55
CA GLN A 222 3.23 10.38 -21.23
C GLN A 222 4.18 11.52 -20.82
N GLN A 223 3.68 12.56 -20.15
CA GLN A 223 4.52 13.66 -19.66
C GLN A 223 5.34 13.29 -18.41
N ALA A 224 5.04 12.18 -17.79
CA ALA A 224 5.75 11.72 -16.59
C ALA A 224 7.24 11.45 -16.84
N GLY A 225 7.59 10.83 -17.97
CA GLY A 225 8.97 10.56 -18.37
C GLY A 225 9.83 11.83 -18.51
N PRO A 226 9.47 12.78 -19.40
CA PRO A 226 10.21 14.04 -19.54
C PRO A 226 10.36 14.82 -18.23
N GLN A 227 9.33 14.85 -17.39
CA GLN A 227 9.40 15.49 -16.08
C GLN A 227 10.42 14.81 -15.17
N ALA A 228 10.32 13.49 -15.03
CA ALA A 228 11.24 12.72 -14.19
C ALA A 228 12.69 12.90 -14.65
N LYS A 229 12.92 12.90 -15.98
CA LYS A 229 14.23 13.14 -16.54
C LYS A 229 14.80 14.50 -16.18
N ALA A 230 14.02 15.57 -16.29
CA ALA A 230 14.49 16.91 -15.96
C ALA A 230 14.89 17.07 -14.49
N PHE A 231 14.10 16.51 -13.55
CA PHE A 231 14.50 16.49 -12.14
C PHE A 231 15.74 15.61 -11.91
N ASN A 232 15.82 14.46 -12.58
CA ASN A 232 16.98 13.57 -12.45
C ASN A 232 18.27 14.22 -12.98
N ASP A 233 18.21 14.88 -14.13
CA ASP A 233 19.36 15.58 -14.72
C ASP A 233 19.80 16.77 -13.83
N ALA A 234 18.85 17.37 -13.09
CA ALA A 234 19.11 18.51 -12.23
C ALA A 234 19.79 18.16 -10.90
N ILE A 235 19.31 17.13 -10.21
CA ILE A 235 19.70 16.81 -8.83
C ILE A 235 19.98 15.32 -8.57
N GLY A 236 19.78 14.44 -9.55
CA GLY A 236 19.96 13.00 -9.40
C GLY A 236 18.97 12.38 -8.43
N ILE A 237 17.77 12.01 -8.92
CA ILE A 237 16.69 11.42 -8.13
C ILE A 237 17.11 10.06 -7.56
N THR A 238 16.84 9.82 -6.28
CA THR A 238 17.17 8.57 -5.59
C THR A 238 15.98 7.61 -5.47
N GLY A 239 14.76 8.13 -5.61
CA GLY A 239 13.54 7.32 -5.56
C GLY A 239 12.31 8.10 -6.00
N ILE A 240 11.26 7.38 -6.36
CA ILE A 240 9.98 7.94 -6.80
C ILE A 240 8.89 7.55 -5.81
N VAL A 241 8.03 8.52 -5.49
CA VAL A 241 6.79 8.33 -4.72
C VAL A 241 5.61 8.52 -5.66
N LEU A 242 4.84 7.46 -5.89
CA LEU A 242 3.61 7.53 -6.69
C LEU A 242 2.43 7.83 -5.80
N THR A 243 1.65 8.85 -6.16
CA THR A 243 0.47 9.28 -5.42
C THR A 243 -0.82 9.01 -6.19
N LYS A 244 -1.94 9.01 -5.49
CA LYS A 244 -3.30 8.93 -6.06
C LYS A 244 -3.55 7.66 -6.87
N LEU A 245 -2.97 6.52 -6.46
CA LEU A 245 -3.24 5.23 -7.09
C LEU A 245 -4.68 4.73 -6.87
N ASP A 246 -5.41 5.32 -5.94
CA ASP A 246 -6.83 5.11 -5.66
C ASP A 246 -7.76 5.81 -6.69
N GLY A 247 -7.25 6.74 -7.47
CA GLY A 247 -7.99 7.46 -8.49
C GLY A 247 -8.41 6.62 -9.70
N THR A 248 -9.08 7.24 -10.68
CA THR A 248 -9.58 6.62 -11.92
C THR A 248 -8.59 6.67 -13.09
N ALA A 249 -7.42 7.26 -12.89
CA ALA A 249 -6.43 7.48 -13.95
C ALA A 249 -5.72 6.17 -14.40
N LYS A 250 -5.03 6.22 -15.55
CA LYS A 250 -4.47 5.03 -16.19
C LYS A 250 -3.15 4.49 -15.59
N GLY A 251 -2.42 5.30 -14.81
CA GLY A 251 -1.23 4.92 -14.02
C GLY A 251 0.04 4.50 -14.76
N GLY A 252 -0.03 4.21 -16.04
CA GLY A 252 1.10 3.68 -16.80
C GLY A 252 2.22 4.69 -17.07
N GLY A 253 1.88 5.99 -17.15
CA GLY A 253 2.87 7.04 -17.34
C GLY A 253 3.87 7.14 -16.18
N ALA A 254 3.40 6.95 -14.96
CA ALA A 254 4.25 6.98 -13.77
C ALA A 254 5.23 5.78 -13.72
N LEU A 255 4.79 4.59 -14.18
CA LEU A 255 5.66 3.43 -14.35
C LEU A 255 6.73 3.71 -15.42
N SER A 256 6.33 4.36 -16.52
CA SER A 256 7.26 4.77 -17.57
C SER A 256 8.32 5.75 -17.09
N ALA A 257 7.95 6.66 -16.18
CA ALA A 257 8.90 7.63 -15.61
C ALA A 257 9.98 6.95 -14.78
N ALA A 258 9.63 5.94 -13.99
CA ALA A 258 10.60 5.17 -13.21
C ALA A 258 11.61 4.46 -14.13
N ALA A 259 11.13 3.84 -15.21
CA ALA A 259 11.98 3.19 -16.20
C ALA A 259 12.87 4.19 -16.97
N GLU A 260 12.35 5.38 -17.32
CA GLU A 260 13.10 6.40 -18.07
C GLU A 260 14.30 6.93 -17.31
N VAL A 261 14.20 7.13 -16.00
CA VAL A 261 15.29 7.69 -15.18
C VAL A 261 16.08 6.65 -14.40
N GLY A 262 15.66 5.39 -14.43
CA GLY A 262 16.30 4.31 -13.67
C GLY A 262 16.19 4.47 -12.14
N ALA A 263 15.32 5.36 -11.66
CA ALA A 263 15.08 5.55 -10.24
C ALA A 263 13.97 4.61 -9.74
N PRO A 264 14.19 3.87 -8.63
CA PRO A 264 13.18 2.93 -8.12
C PRO A 264 11.97 3.66 -7.54
N ILE A 265 10.80 3.07 -7.71
CA ILE A 265 9.62 3.48 -6.95
C ILE A 265 9.82 2.96 -5.52
N VAL A 266 9.76 3.86 -4.54
CA VAL A 266 9.98 3.51 -3.12
C VAL A 266 8.68 3.43 -2.34
N PHE A 267 7.71 4.31 -2.64
CA PHE A 267 6.41 4.34 -1.99
C PHE A 267 5.27 4.59 -2.97
N VAL A 268 4.09 4.13 -2.58
CA VAL A 268 2.83 4.40 -3.27
C VAL A 268 1.78 4.92 -2.29
N GLY A 269 1.08 5.96 -2.69
CA GLY A 269 -0.09 6.51 -1.99
C GLY A 269 -1.37 5.95 -2.58
N THR A 270 -2.15 5.27 -1.77
CA THR A 270 -3.35 4.52 -2.16
C THR A 270 -4.63 5.06 -1.52
N GLY A 271 -4.65 6.33 -1.12
CA GLY A 271 -5.77 7.02 -0.50
C GLY A 271 -5.32 8.28 0.24
N GLU A 272 -6.23 8.94 0.94
CA GLU A 272 -5.99 10.24 1.59
C GLU A 272 -5.43 10.12 3.03
N HIS A 273 -5.71 9.02 3.73
CA HIS A 273 -5.28 8.85 5.11
C HIS A 273 -3.77 8.67 5.24
N SER A 274 -3.21 9.01 6.39
CA SER A 274 -1.79 8.83 6.71
C SER A 274 -1.34 7.36 6.65
N THR A 275 -2.26 6.42 6.78
CA THR A 275 -2.07 4.97 6.66
C THR A 275 -2.07 4.47 5.22
N ASP A 276 -2.57 5.28 4.27
CA ASP A 276 -2.67 4.92 2.85
C ASP A 276 -1.35 5.22 2.13
N PHE A 277 -0.27 4.68 2.68
CA PHE A 277 1.09 4.86 2.18
C PHE A 277 1.87 3.58 2.39
N GLU A 278 2.22 2.93 1.31
CA GLU A 278 2.83 1.61 1.32
C GLU A 278 4.19 1.64 0.64
N ARG A 279 5.11 0.79 1.12
CA ARG A 279 6.33 0.51 0.37
C ARG A 279 5.96 -0.12 -0.96
N PHE A 280 6.64 0.27 -2.01
CA PHE A 280 6.40 -0.32 -3.31
C PHE A 280 7.12 -1.67 -3.42
N ASP A 281 6.36 -2.73 -3.63
CA ASP A 281 6.86 -4.06 -4.00
C ASP A 281 6.46 -4.35 -5.46
N PRO A 282 7.40 -4.30 -6.42
CA PRO A 282 7.12 -4.61 -7.82
C PRO A 282 6.46 -5.97 -8.02
N SER A 283 6.94 -6.98 -7.31
CA SER A 283 6.44 -8.35 -7.40
C SER A 283 5.00 -8.48 -6.92
N GLY A 284 4.69 -7.95 -5.74
CA GLY A 284 3.34 -7.92 -5.20
C GLY A 284 2.40 -7.06 -6.05
N PHE A 285 2.88 -5.94 -6.56
CA PHE A 285 2.12 -5.06 -7.44
C PHE A 285 1.70 -5.76 -8.74
N ILE A 286 2.63 -6.41 -9.44
CA ILE A 286 2.34 -7.17 -10.66
C ILE A 286 1.47 -8.40 -10.35
N SER A 287 1.71 -9.10 -9.23
CA SER A 287 0.85 -10.20 -8.80
C SER A 287 -0.61 -9.78 -8.64
N ARG A 288 -0.86 -8.61 -8.02
CA ARG A 288 -2.21 -8.02 -7.91
C ARG A 288 -2.80 -7.70 -9.27
N LEU A 289 -2.03 -7.06 -10.16
CA LEU A 289 -2.48 -6.74 -11.52
C LEU A 289 -2.87 -7.98 -12.32
N LEU A 290 -2.12 -9.06 -12.19
CA LEU A 290 -2.39 -10.32 -12.89
C LEU A 290 -3.48 -11.17 -12.19
N GLY A 291 -3.97 -10.74 -11.02
CA GLY A 291 -4.97 -11.47 -10.25
C GLY A 291 -4.44 -12.71 -9.53
N MET A 292 -3.13 -12.78 -9.31
CA MET A 292 -2.47 -13.87 -8.57
C MET A 292 -2.53 -13.65 -7.05
N GLY A 293 -2.97 -12.45 -6.60
CA GLY A 293 -2.98 -12.06 -5.20
C GLY A 293 -1.61 -11.55 -4.72
N ASP A 294 -1.60 -11.02 -3.51
CA ASP A 294 -0.37 -10.50 -2.86
C ASP A 294 -0.33 -10.95 -1.40
N ILE A 295 0.06 -12.22 -1.22
CA ILE A 295 0.13 -12.85 0.10
C ILE A 295 1.18 -12.19 0.98
N LYS A 296 2.29 -11.71 0.41
CA LYS A 296 3.39 -11.08 1.16
C LYS A 296 2.95 -9.78 1.82
N SER A 297 2.36 -8.87 1.04
CA SER A 297 1.84 -7.60 1.60
C SER A 297 0.74 -7.82 2.63
N LEU A 298 -0.05 -8.88 2.48
CA LEU A 298 -1.09 -9.26 3.42
C LEU A 298 -0.49 -9.74 4.75
N LEU A 299 0.59 -10.54 4.69
CA LEU A 299 1.34 -10.98 5.88
C LEU A 299 2.04 -9.80 6.58
N GLU A 300 2.70 -8.91 5.84
CA GLU A 300 3.34 -7.71 6.39
C GLU A 300 2.34 -6.81 7.14
N ARG A 301 1.15 -6.59 6.58
CA ARG A 301 0.07 -5.85 7.25
C ARG A 301 -0.46 -6.56 8.49
N ALA A 302 -0.60 -7.88 8.43
CA ALA A 302 -0.99 -8.69 9.58
C ALA A 302 0.04 -8.57 10.70
N GLU A 303 1.34 -8.68 10.39
CA GLU A 303 2.43 -8.52 11.35
C GLU A 303 2.47 -7.11 11.95
N GLU A 304 2.29 -6.06 11.15
CA GLU A 304 2.23 -4.67 11.66
C GLU A 304 1.04 -4.46 12.60
N SER A 305 -0.11 -5.03 12.30
CA SER A 305 -1.31 -4.95 13.16
C SER A 305 -1.16 -5.76 14.45
N MET A 306 -0.28 -6.76 14.47
CA MET A 306 0.00 -7.64 15.61
C MET A 306 1.16 -7.15 16.51
N LYS A 307 1.91 -6.12 16.11
CA LYS A 307 2.99 -5.56 16.94
C LYS A 307 2.42 -5.03 18.26
N GLY A 308 2.77 -5.71 19.35
CA GLY A 308 2.36 -5.38 20.73
C GLY A 308 1.27 -6.27 21.32
N LYS A 309 0.77 -7.28 20.59
CA LYS A 309 -0.21 -8.24 21.11
C LYS A 309 0.35 -9.65 21.04
N ASP A 310 0.19 -10.39 22.13
CA ASP A 310 0.60 -11.80 22.27
C ASP A 310 -0.11 -12.70 21.24
N ALA A 311 0.35 -12.70 19.98
CA ALA A 311 -0.19 -13.55 18.91
C ALA A 311 -0.18 -15.03 19.30
N GLU A 312 0.86 -15.45 20.04
CA GLU A 312 0.99 -16.81 20.55
C GLU A 312 -0.05 -17.13 21.62
N LYS A 313 -0.41 -16.15 22.48
CA LYS A 313 -1.48 -16.30 23.49
C LYS A 313 -2.85 -16.42 22.83
N THR A 314 -3.11 -15.63 21.80
CA THR A 314 -4.38 -15.65 21.04
C THR A 314 -4.50 -16.99 20.30
N ALA A 315 -3.45 -17.46 19.65
CA ALA A 315 -3.43 -18.76 18.99
C ALA A 315 -3.64 -19.93 19.97
N ARG A 316 -3.00 -19.91 21.17
CA ARG A 316 -3.20 -20.92 22.22
C ARG A 316 -4.62 -20.89 22.79
N LYS A 317 -5.21 -19.72 23.01
CA LYS A 317 -6.62 -19.58 23.43
C LYS A 317 -7.59 -20.12 22.38
N LEU A 318 -7.36 -19.81 21.11
CA LEU A 318 -8.10 -20.35 19.97
C LEU A 318 -8.09 -21.88 19.95
N MET A 319 -6.93 -22.48 20.18
CA MET A 319 -6.75 -23.95 20.21
C MET A 319 -7.35 -24.61 21.46
N SER A 320 -7.46 -23.88 22.59
CA SER A 320 -8.02 -24.40 23.83
C SER A 320 -9.55 -24.43 23.90
N GLY A 321 -10.23 -23.88 22.84
CA GLY A 321 -11.70 -23.81 22.78
C GLY A 321 -12.34 -22.81 23.76
N LYS A 322 -11.55 -21.99 24.44
CA LYS A 322 -12.01 -20.94 25.38
C LYS A 322 -12.19 -19.58 24.67
N PHE A 323 -12.93 -19.59 23.56
CA PHE A 323 -13.23 -18.37 22.81
C PHE A 323 -14.35 -17.59 23.48
N ASN A 324 -14.13 -16.29 23.74
CA ASN A 324 -15.12 -15.38 24.34
C ASN A 324 -15.29 -14.08 23.51
N LEU A 325 -16.12 -13.14 23.95
CA LEU A 325 -16.36 -11.89 23.23
C LEU A 325 -15.16 -10.93 23.27
N ASN A 326 -14.27 -11.03 24.27
CA ASN A 326 -13.00 -10.27 24.26
C ASN A 326 -12.10 -10.74 23.13
N ASP A 327 -11.99 -12.06 22.91
CA ASP A 327 -11.20 -12.61 21.81
C ASP A 327 -11.78 -12.17 20.45
N MET A 328 -13.11 -12.12 20.31
CA MET A 328 -13.78 -11.59 19.11
C MET A 328 -13.52 -10.09 18.94
N TYR A 329 -13.53 -9.30 20.00
CA TYR A 329 -13.21 -7.89 20.00
C TYR A 329 -11.75 -7.62 19.54
N GLU A 330 -10.79 -8.41 20.06
CA GLU A 330 -9.39 -8.33 19.65
C GLU A 330 -9.22 -8.67 18.16
N GLN A 331 -9.92 -9.70 17.64
CA GLN A 331 -9.90 -10.04 16.22
C GLN A 331 -10.47 -8.91 15.35
N MET A 332 -11.58 -8.30 15.75
CA MET A 332 -12.18 -7.16 15.04
C MET A 332 -11.22 -5.96 15.01
N ASN A 333 -10.55 -5.66 16.12
CA ASN A 333 -9.55 -4.60 16.18
C ASN A 333 -8.35 -4.91 15.28
N MET A 334 -7.92 -6.17 15.19
CA MET A 334 -6.85 -6.61 14.30
C MET A 334 -7.22 -6.39 12.83
N ILE A 335 -8.41 -6.85 12.44
CA ILE A 335 -8.92 -6.67 11.06
C ILE A 335 -9.04 -5.17 10.71
N SER A 336 -9.59 -4.37 11.63
CA SER A 336 -9.70 -2.91 11.45
C SER A 336 -8.33 -2.22 11.36
N GLY A 337 -7.32 -2.76 12.04
CA GLY A 337 -5.93 -2.27 11.99
C GLY A 337 -5.19 -2.59 10.67
N MET A 338 -5.67 -3.57 9.91
CA MET A 338 -5.11 -3.94 8.60
C MET A 338 -5.58 -3.02 7.46
N GLY A 339 -6.48 -2.09 7.74
CA GLY A 339 -7.04 -1.15 6.76
C GLY A 339 -8.42 -1.57 6.21
N PRO A 340 -8.93 -0.88 5.17
CA PRO A 340 -10.23 -1.17 4.58
C PRO A 340 -10.33 -2.61 4.07
N LEU A 341 -11.47 -3.27 4.33
CA LEU A 341 -11.72 -4.66 3.91
C LEU A 341 -11.64 -4.84 2.38
N SER A 342 -12.01 -3.82 1.62
CA SER A 342 -11.87 -3.80 0.17
C SER A 342 -10.42 -3.98 -0.28
N LYS A 343 -9.47 -3.30 0.39
CA LYS A 343 -8.03 -3.44 0.10
C LYS A 343 -7.49 -4.82 0.47
N ILE A 344 -7.97 -5.40 1.58
CA ILE A 344 -7.60 -6.76 1.98
C ILE A 344 -8.10 -7.78 0.96
N ALA A 345 -9.34 -7.63 0.49
CA ALA A 345 -9.95 -8.52 -0.51
C ALA A 345 -9.19 -8.50 -1.85
N GLU A 346 -8.64 -7.35 -2.25
CA GLU A 346 -7.84 -7.21 -3.46
C GLU A 346 -6.48 -7.94 -3.41
N MET A 347 -5.93 -8.09 -2.20
CA MET A 347 -4.66 -8.80 -1.99
C MET A 347 -4.83 -10.32 -2.01
N LEU A 348 -6.06 -10.84 -1.92
CA LEU A 348 -6.32 -12.27 -1.97
C LEU A 348 -6.23 -12.82 -3.40
N PRO A 349 -5.71 -14.05 -3.58
CA PRO A 349 -5.67 -14.71 -4.88
C PRO A 349 -7.06 -14.79 -5.53
N GLY A 350 -7.13 -14.64 -6.86
CA GLY A 350 -8.37 -14.46 -7.63
C GLY A 350 -9.46 -15.54 -7.42
N GLY A 351 -9.11 -16.75 -6.96
CA GLY A 351 -10.09 -17.79 -6.59
C GLY A 351 -10.85 -17.48 -5.30
N MET A 352 -10.23 -16.77 -4.34
CA MET A 352 -10.85 -16.33 -3.09
C MET A 352 -11.51 -14.96 -3.25
N SER A 353 -10.90 -14.02 -3.97
CA SER A 353 -11.47 -12.71 -4.26
C SER A 353 -12.76 -12.81 -5.09
N GLY A 354 -12.86 -13.81 -5.98
CA GLY A 354 -14.07 -14.08 -6.77
C GLY A 354 -15.30 -14.46 -5.93
N LYS A 355 -15.10 -15.15 -4.80
CA LYS A 355 -16.18 -15.49 -3.84
C LYS A 355 -16.64 -14.29 -3.01
N LEU A 356 -15.79 -13.28 -2.86
CA LEU A 356 -16.07 -12.05 -2.11
C LEU A 356 -16.69 -10.93 -2.96
N LYS A 357 -16.68 -11.06 -4.30
CA LYS A 357 -17.25 -10.06 -5.22
C LYS A 357 -18.74 -9.74 -4.99
N ASN A 358 -19.48 -10.67 -4.40
CA ASN A 358 -20.90 -10.48 -4.10
C ASN A 358 -21.15 -9.97 -2.67
N VAL A 359 -20.10 -9.64 -1.90
CA VAL A 359 -20.20 -9.10 -0.56
C VAL A 359 -19.93 -7.59 -0.64
N ASP A 360 -20.88 -6.80 -0.19
CA ASP A 360 -20.67 -5.36 -0.03
C ASP A 360 -19.66 -5.14 1.11
N MET A 361 -18.44 -4.75 0.73
CA MET A 361 -17.33 -4.61 1.67
C MET A 361 -17.51 -3.40 2.57
N ASP A 362 -18.15 -2.34 2.06
CA ASP A 362 -18.41 -1.11 2.83
C ASP A 362 -19.50 -1.37 3.87
N GLU A 363 -20.57 -2.06 3.48
CA GLU A 363 -21.61 -2.51 4.42
C GLU A 363 -21.03 -3.43 5.50
N THR A 364 -20.14 -4.35 5.10
CA THR A 364 -19.47 -5.26 6.04
C THR A 364 -18.55 -4.50 7.01
N GLN A 365 -17.84 -3.49 6.53
CA GLN A 365 -16.98 -2.65 7.38
C GLN A 365 -17.79 -1.83 8.38
N ASP A 366 -18.91 -1.26 7.96
CA ASP A 366 -19.80 -0.52 8.84
C ASP A 366 -20.46 -1.43 9.86
N LYS A 367 -20.78 -2.66 9.48
CA LYS A 367 -21.29 -3.68 10.41
C LYS A 367 -20.24 -4.04 11.48
N LEU A 368 -18.97 -4.18 11.11
CA LEU A 368 -17.89 -4.41 12.08
C LEU A 368 -17.70 -3.23 13.03
N LYS A 369 -17.82 -1.99 12.55
CA LYS A 369 -17.79 -0.79 13.41
C LYS A 369 -18.95 -0.80 14.43
N ARG A 370 -20.17 -1.11 13.99
CA ARG A 370 -21.34 -1.24 14.88
C ARG A 370 -21.13 -2.33 15.93
N PHE A 371 -20.64 -3.49 15.54
CA PHE A 371 -20.34 -4.58 16.44
C PHE A 371 -19.35 -4.16 17.53
N ARG A 372 -18.33 -3.40 17.16
CA ARG A 372 -17.35 -2.86 18.08
C ARG A 372 -18.00 -1.93 19.12
N ILE A 373 -18.84 -0.98 18.70
CA ILE A 373 -19.55 -0.07 19.59
C ILE A 373 -20.44 -0.85 20.59
N ILE A 374 -21.08 -1.91 20.12
CA ILE A 374 -21.89 -2.80 20.98
C ILE A 374 -21.01 -3.49 22.03
N LEU A 375 -19.86 -4.02 21.63
CA LEU A 375 -18.91 -4.68 22.53
C LEU A 375 -18.29 -3.69 23.53
N ASP A 376 -18.04 -2.45 23.14
CA ASP A 376 -17.56 -1.37 24.02
C ASP A 376 -18.60 -1.03 25.11
N SER A 377 -19.89 -1.21 24.83
CA SER A 377 -20.98 -0.99 25.78
C SER A 377 -21.23 -2.17 26.73
N MET A 378 -20.52 -3.29 26.57
CA MET A 378 -20.58 -4.44 27.47
C MET A 378 -19.55 -4.31 28.60
N THR A 379 -19.88 -4.88 29.78
CA THR A 379 -18.93 -5.01 30.88
C THR A 379 -17.88 -6.10 30.56
N ASN A 380 -16.74 -6.08 31.24
CA ASN A 380 -15.73 -7.14 31.09
C ASN A 380 -16.28 -8.51 31.40
N GLU A 381 -17.13 -8.63 32.48
CA GLU A 381 -17.75 -9.87 32.86
C GLU A 381 -18.71 -10.42 31.78
N GLU A 382 -19.45 -9.55 31.10
CA GLU A 382 -20.33 -9.93 29.99
C GLU A 382 -19.57 -10.36 28.75
N ARG A 383 -18.41 -9.73 28.50
CA ARG A 383 -17.53 -10.13 27.40
C ARG A 383 -16.79 -11.46 27.66
N GLU A 384 -16.44 -11.72 28.92
CA GLU A 384 -15.84 -12.98 29.33
C GLU A 384 -16.86 -14.12 29.33
N ASN A 385 -18.08 -13.84 29.81
CA ASN A 385 -19.14 -14.82 29.97
C ASN A 385 -20.44 -14.39 29.28
N PRO A 386 -20.52 -14.59 27.93
CA PRO A 386 -21.67 -14.14 27.13
C PRO A 386 -23.01 -14.76 27.53
N ASP A 387 -23.01 -15.88 28.23
CA ASP A 387 -24.22 -16.56 28.72
C ASP A 387 -24.99 -15.73 29.76
N LEU A 388 -24.34 -14.74 30.38
CA LEU A 388 -24.97 -13.78 31.31
C LEU A 388 -25.83 -12.74 30.57
N ILE A 389 -25.73 -12.60 29.25
CA ILE A 389 -26.41 -11.54 28.49
C ILE A 389 -27.84 -11.94 28.18
N GLN A 390 -28.72 -11.72 29.16
CA GLN A 390 -30.15 -11.94 29.04
C GLN A 390 -30.90 -10.65 28.61
N ALA A 391 -32.23 -10.72 28.50
CA ALA A 391 -33.07 -9.66 27.92
C ALA A 391 -32.89 -8.27 28.58
N SER A 392 -32.67 -8.19 29.89
CA SER A 392 -32.43 -6.93 30.61
C SER A 392 -31.07 -6.32 30.23
N ARG A 393 -30.02 -7.15 30.14
CA ARG A 393 -28.68 -6.73 29.74
C ARG A 393 -28.63 -6.34 28.26
N ILE A 394 -29.32 -7.07 27.37
CA ILE A 394 -29.50 -6.70 25.98
C ILE A 394 -30.05 -5.29 25.82
N ARG A 395 -31.12 -4.93 26.58
CA ARG A 395 -31.69 -3.59 26.55
C ARG A 395 -30.73 -2.51 27.03
N ARG A 396 -29.98 -2.78 28.10
CA ARG A 396 -28.97 -1.85 28.63
C ARG A 396 -27.84 -1.63 27.64
N ILE A 397 -27.29 -2.72 27.05
CA ILE A 397 -26.22 -2.66 26.04
C ILE A 397 -26.70 -1.90 24.82
N ALA A 398 -27.89 -2.20 24.30
CA ALA A 398 -28.47 -1.53 23.14
C ALA A 398 -28.61 -0.02 23.38
N LYS A 399 -29.14 0.37 24.57
CA LYS A 399 -29.27 1.78 24.97
C LYS A 399 -27.90 2.48 25.08
N GLY A 400 -26.88 1.80 25.64
CA GLY A 400 -25.52 2.34 25.79
C GLY A 400 -24.79 2.51 24.45
N ALA A 401 -25.05 1.59 23.52
CA ALA A 401 -24.45 1.62 22.19
C ALA A 401 -25.24 2.50 21.18
N GLY A 402 -26.42 3.00 21.54
CA GLY A 402 -27.26 3.76 20.61
C GLY A 402 -27.82 2.92 19.44
N VAL A 403 -28.08 1.62 19.68
CA VAL A 403 -28.55 0.66 18.66
C VAL A 403 -29.84 -0.05 19.12
N GLU A 404 -30.44 -0.84 18.24
CA GLU A 404 -31.61 -1.64 18.58
C GLU A 404 -31.24 -2.96 19.28
N ASN A 405 -32.19 -3.54 20.02
CA ASN A 405 -32.00 -4.86 20.66
C ASN A 405 -31.68 -5.99 19.67
N LYS A 406 -32.14 -5.84 18.41
CA LYS A 406 -31.83 -6.80 17.33
C LYS A 406 -30.36 -6.83 17.00
N ASP A 407 -29.68 -5.67 17.03
CA ASP A 407 -28.27 -5.55 16.67
C ASP A 407 -27.38 -6.24 17.73
N VAL A 408 -27.72 -6.10 19.01
CA VAL A 408 -27.04 -6.83 20.09
C VAL A 408 -27.22 -8.35 19.95
N LYS A 409 -28.43 -8.80 19.59
CA LYS A 409 -28.69 -10.23 19.33
C LYS A 409 -27.91 -10.73 18.11
N GLU A 410 -27.72 -9.89 17.11
CA GLU A 410 -26.91 -10.23 15.92
C GLU A 410 -25.44 -10.46 16.29
N VAL A 411 -24.85 -9.61 17.13
CA VAL A 411 -23.48 -9.81 17.67
C VAL A 411 -23.38 -11.16 18.39
N LEU A 412 -24.33 -11.48 19.26
CA LEU A 412 -24.34 -12.76 19.99
C LEU A 412 -24.54 -13.97 19.05
N LYS A 413 -25.35 -13.82 18.00
CA LYS A 413 -25.52 -14.85 16.97
C LYS A 413 -24.22 -15.08 16.20
N TYR A 414 -23.54 -14.00 15.82
CA TYR A 414 -22.25 -14.07 15.13
C TYR A 414 -21.19 -14.74 16.00
N TYR A 415 -21.10 -14.34 17.27
CA TYR A 415 -20.23 -14.98 18.26
C TYR A 415 -20.48 -16.48 18.37
N ASN A 416 -21.74 -16.91 18.53
CA ASN A 416 -22.10 -18.32 18.65
C ASN A 416 -21.77 -19.11 17.37
N MET A 417 -21.95 -18.51 16.20
CA MET A 417 -21.59 -19.13 14.93
C MET A 417 -20.08 -19.34 14.82
N THR A 418 -19.30 -18.31 15.15
CA THR A 418 -17.83 -18.36 15.16
C THR A 418 -17.33 -19.42 16.15
N LYS A 419 -17.87 -19.44 17.37
CA LYS A 419 -17.54 -20.44 18.40
C LYS A 419 -17.81 -21.89 17.95
N ARG A 420 -18.92 -22.12 17.20
CA ARG A 420 -19.24 -23.43 16.63
C ARG A 420 -18.26 -23.85 15.53
N MET A 421 -17.94 -22.93 14.62
CA MET A 421 -16.96 -23.20 13.57
C MET A 421 -15.59 -23.57 14.17
N MET A 422 -15.15 -22.84 15.19
CA MET A 422 -13.86 -23.09 15.85
C MET A 422 -13.84 -24.44 16.59
N LYS A 423 -14.93 -24.86 17.22
CA LYS A 423 -15.03 -26.19 17.80
C LYS A 423 -14.93 -27.30 16.75
N GLY A 424 -15.46 -27.10 15.56
CA GLY A 424 -15.30 -28.01 14.42
C GLY A 424 -13.83 -28.15 13.97
N PHE A 425 -13.09 -27.04 13.91
CA PHE A 425 -11.66 -27.04 13.58
C PHE A 425 -10.78 -27.72 14.65
N SER A 426 -11.13 -27.59 15.94
CA SER A 426 -10.34 -28.20 17.03
C SER A 426 -10.51 -29.73 17.10
N SER A 427 -11.56 -30.29 16.54
CA SER A 427 -11.84 -31.75 16.52
C SER A 427 -11.13 -32.49 15.38
N ASP A 428 -10.65 -31.81 14.34
CA ASP A 428 -9.96 -32.45 13.21
C ASP A 428 -8.45 -32.61 13.47
N ARG A 429 -8.05 -33.83 13.86
CA ARG A 429 -6.65 -34.19 14.17
C ARG A 429 -5.67 -33.94 13.01
N LYS A 430 -6.11 -34.03 11.77
CA LYS A 430 -5.27 -33.88 10.57
C LYS A 430 -4.95 -32.41 10.31
N MET A 431 -5.93 -31.53 10.49
CA MET A 431 -5.80 -30.10 10.31
C MET A 431 -4.97 -29.45 11.43
N ARG A 432 -5.15 -29.92 12.68
CA ARG A 432 -4.38 -29.51 13.83
C ARG A 432 -2.89 -29.83 13.70
N ARG A 433 -2.55 -30.99 13.13
CA ARG A 433 -1.13 -31.41 12.91
C ARG A 433 -0.46 -30.61 11.80
N ASN A 434 -1.19 -30.22 10.76
CA ASN A 434 -0.67 -29.36 9.69
C ASN A 434 -0.43 -27.91 10.16
N LEU A 435 -1.33 -27.36 10.98
CA LEU A 435 -1.17 -26.02 11.56
C LEU A 435 0.03 -25.96 12.54
N MET A 436 0.19 -26.97 13.38
CA MET A 436 1.36 -27.08 14.29
C MET A 436 2.68 -27.17 13.52
N ARG A 437 2.73 -27.90 12.40
CA ARG A 437 3.93 -27.95 11.55
C ARG A 437 4.26 -26.61 10.90
N GLN A 438 3.28 -25.80 10.57
CA GLN A 438 3.51 -24.44 10.01
C GLN A 438 3.97 -23.41 11.06
N LEU A 439 3.59 -23.58 12.32
CA LEU A 439 4.02 -22.71 13.43
C LEU A 439 5.43 -23.05 13.94
N ASP A 440 5.90 -24.30 13.79
CA ASP A 440 7.25 -24.73 14.18
C ASP A 440 8.35 -24.38 13.15
N PHE A 441 8.00 -23.95 11.95
CA PHE A 441 8.96 -23.47 10.93
C PHE A 441 9.39 -22.00 11.09
N GLY A 442 8.97 -21.33 12.15
CA GLY A 442 9.32 -19.93 12.49
C GLY A 442 10.36 -19.79 13.63
N LYS A 443 11.14 -20.85 13.92
CA LYS A 443 12.30 -20.78 14.82
C LYS A 443 13.59 -20.99 14.07
#